data_8c269569e338ac713c63568a7fcaf54f
#
_entry.id   8c269569e338ac713c63568a7fcaf54f
#
_cell.length_a   1.000
_cell.length_b   1.000
_cell.length_c   1.000
_cell.angle_alpha   90.00
_cell.angle_beta   90.00
_cell.angle_gamma   90.00
#
_symmetry.space_group_name_H-M   'P 1'
#
loop_
_entity.id
_entity.type
_entity.pdbx_description
1 polymer ?
#
loop_
_entity_poly.entity_id
_entity_poly.type
_entity_poly.pdbx_seq_one_letter_code
_entity_poly.pdbx_strand_id
1 'polypeptide(L)' 'MHVQIITPDKELFKGEASLVTVPGVDGSLGFLNNHAPLITVLKAGDVKVKTDKGDELFPVKGGVVEVSNNTVIVLAE' A
#
# COMPACT_ATOMS: atom_id res chain seq x y z
N MET A 1 0.32 5.14 10.45
CA MET A 1 -0.92 4.85 9.68
C MET A 1 -1.22 3.38 9.71
N HIS A 2 -2.47 3.04 9.58
CA HIS A 2 -2.87 1.64 9.46
C HIS A 2 -2.78 1.21 8.00
N VAL A 3 -2.24 0.02 7.75
CA VAL A 3 -2.04 -0.50 6.38
C VAL A 3 -2.61 -1.89 6.27
N GLN A 4 -3.31 -2.15 5.18
CA GLN A 4 -3.83 -3.47 4.87
C GLN A 4 -3.58 -3.76 3.38
N ILE A 5 -3.03 -4.93 3.10
CA ILE A 5 -2.78 -5.40 1.72
C ILE A 5 -3.52 -6.70 1.54
N ILE A 6 -4.47 -6.72 0.62
CA ILE A 6 -5.39 -7.84 0.42
C ILE A 6 -5.36 -8.28 -1.03
N THR A 7 -5.35 -9.60 -1.25
CA THR A 7 -5.63 -10.21 -2.55
C THR A 7 -6.99 -10.90 -2.47
N PRO A 8 -7.55 -11.36 -3.61
CA PRO A 8 -8.80 -12.14 -3.55
C PRO A 8 -8.73 -13.38 -2.66
N ASP A 9 -7.52 -13.94 -2.49
CA ASP A 9 -7.34 -15.19 -1.78
C ASP A 9 -6.94 -15.02 -0.32
N LYS A 10 -6.28 -13.91 0.04
CA LYS A 10 -5.75 -13.78 1.38
C LYS A 10 -5.34 -12.34 1.72
N GLU A 11 -5.10 -12.12 3.00
CA GLU A 11 -4.51 -10.89 3.50
C GLU A 11 -2.99 -11.07 3.55
N LEU A 12 -2.26 -10.18 2.87
CA LEU A 12 -0.79 -10.23 2.83
C LEU A 12 -0.15 -9.47 3.98
N PHE A 13 -0.78 -8.38 4.42
CA PHE A 13 -0.27 -7.55 5.49
C PHE A 13 -1.41 -6.81 6.18
N LYS A 14 -1.29 -6.65 7.49
CA LYS A 14 -2.18 -5.81 8.27
C LYS A 14 -1.41 -5.32 9.49
N GLY A 15 -1.31 -4.00 9.64
CA GLY A 15 -0.57 -3.44 10.78
C GLY A 15 -0.28 -1.96 10.60
N GLU A 16 0.57 -1.44 11.47
CA GLU A 16 0.95 -0.03 11.48
C GLU A 16 2.24 0.18 10.70
N ALA A 17 2.32 1.29 9.98
CA ALA A 17 3.49 1.66 9.22
C ALA A 17 3.71 3.16 9.25
N SER A 18 4.95 3.59 9.00
CA SER A 18 5.31 5.00 8.90
C SER A 18 5.34 5.49 7.46
N LEU A 19 5.51 4.57 6.51
CA LEU A 19 5.57 4.90 5.08
C LEU A 19 5.12 3.69 4.26
N VAL A 20 4.31 3.93 3.25
CA VAL A 20 3.95 2.92 2.26
C VAL A 20 4.29 3.46 0.89
N THR A 21 5.03 2.71 0.10
CA THR A 21 5.36 3.04 -1.28
C THR A 21 4.69 2.05 -2.21
N VAL A 22 4.01 2.54 -3.23
CA VAL A 22 3.26 1.68 -4.15
C VAL A 22 3.65 1.97 -5.61
N PRO A 23 3.54 0.97 -6.51
CA PRO A 23 3.83 1.15 -7.92
C PRO A 23 2.60 1.68 -8.66
N GLY A 24 2.36 2.99 -8.59
CA GLY A 24 1.25 3.61 -9.33
C GLY A 24 1.47 3.54 -10.84
N VAL A 25 0.38 3.52 -11.62
CA VAL A 25 0.48 3.44 -13.08
C VAL A 25 1.24 4.62 -13.69
N ASP A 26 1.17 5.78 -13.05
CA ASP A 26 1.87 6.99 -13.51
C ASP A 26 3.19 7.21 -12.77
N GLY A 27 3.63 6.27 -11.97
CA GLY A 27 4.86 6.35 -11.22
C GLY A 27 4.69 5.92 -9.77
N SER A 28 5.82 5.78 -9.08
CA SER A 28 5.84 5.38 -7.68
C SER A 28 5.22 6.46 -6.80
N LEU A 29 4.41 6.04 -5.83
CA LEU A 29 3.77 6.93 -4.86
C LEU A 29 4.16 6.52 -3.45
N GLY A 30 4.39 7.51 -2.58
CA GLY A 30 4.67 7.26 -1.17
C GLY A 30 3.63 7.94 -0.29
N PHE A 31 3.16 7.22 0.74
CA PHE A 31 2.17 7.75 1.68
C PHE A 31 2.74 7.79 3.08
N LEU A 32 2.82 8.99 3.65
CA LEU A 32 3.18 9.22 5.05
C LEU A 32 1.90 9.34 5.89
N ASN A 33 2.08 9.41 7.21
CA ASN A 33 0.95 9.59 8.12
C ASN A 33 0.08 10.78 7.70
N ASN A 34 -1.22 10.60 7.78
CA ASN A 34 -2.22 11.64 7.51
C ASN A 34 -2.18 12.19 6.09
N HIS A 35 -1.79 11.35 5.13
CA HIS A 35 -1.85 11.72 3.72
C HIS A 35 -3.30 12.02 3.30
N ALA A 36 -3.47 13.01 2.44
CA ALA A 36 -4.79 13.37 1.90
C ALA A 36 -5.45 12.17 1.20
N PRO A 37 -6.78 12.09 1.22
CA PRO A 37 -7.48 10.98 0.56
C PRO A 37 -7.13 10.86 -0.92
N LEU A 38 -6.95 9.60 -1.35
CA LEU A 38 -6.56 9.29 -2.72
C LEU A 38 -7.02 7.89 -3.09
N ILE A 39 -7.45 7.70 -4.32
CA ILE A 39 -7.67 6.37 -4.91
C ILE A 39 -6.92 6.37 -6.24
N THR A 40 -6.07 5.38 -6.46
CA THR A 40 -5.37 5.27 -7.73
C THR A 40 -5.10 3.82 -8.11
N VAL A 41 -4.79 3.60 -9.38
CA VAL A 41 -4.55 2.28 -9.95
C VAL A 41 -3.06 1.96 -9.87
N LEU A 42 -2.76 0.69 -9.59
CA LEU A 42 -1.39 0.17 -9.48
C LEU A 42 -1.04 -0.66 -10.71
N LYS A 43 0.24 -0.62 -11.06
CA LYS A 43 0.82 -1.54 -12.04
C LYS A 43 1.58 -2.64 -11.31
N ALA A 44 2.08 -3.62 -12.04
CA ALA A 44 2.94 -4.66 -11.45
C ALA A 44 4.20 -4.04 -10.85
N GLY A 45 4.55 -4.50 -9.67
CA GLY A 45 5.72 -4.01 -8.93
C GLY A 45 5.61 -4.37 -7.47
N ASP A 46 6.42 -3.73 -6.64
CA ASP A 46 6.46 -4.01 -5.21
C ASP A 46 5.76 -2.93 -4.40
N VAL A 47 4.92 -3.35 -3.49
CA VAL A 47 4.42 -2.49 -2.41
C VAL A 47 5.41 -2.62 -1.26
N LYS A 48 5.97 -1.49 -0.83
CA LYS A 48 6.94 -1.46 0.27
C LYS A 48 6.30 -0.84 1.48
N VAL A 49 6.36 -1.54 2.60
CA VAL A 49 5.81 -1.08 3.88
C VAL A 49 6.94 -0.91 4.87
N LYS A 50 7.10 0.31 5.39
CA LYS A 50 8.12 0.59 6.38
C LYS A 50 7.50 0.57 7.78
N THR A 51 7.94 -0.38 8.59
CA THR A 51 7.47 -0.53 9.96
C THR A 51 8.61 -0.27 10.94
N ASP A 52 8.31 -0.24 12.23
CA ASP A 52 9.31 -0.11 13.28
C ASP A 52 10.24 -1.34 13.38
N LYS A 53 9.85 -2.45 12.75
CA LYS A 53 10.64 -3.68 12.69
C LYS A 53 11.42 -3.83 11.40
N GLY A 54 11.35 -2.85 10.51
CA GLY A 54 12.04 -2.85 9.23
C GLY A 54 11.09 -2.77 8.05
N ASP A 55 11.63 -2.91 6.86
CA ASP A 55 10.88 -2.81 5.62
C ASP A 55 10.41 -4.18 5.16
N GLU A 56 9.18 -4.24 4.63
CA GLU A 56 8.64 -5.45 4.02
C GLU A 56 8.21 -5.12 2.59
N LEU A 57 8.46 -6.04 1.67
CA LEU A 57 8.11 -5.92 0.27
C LEU A 57 7.06 -6.94 -0.11
N PHE A 58 6.04 -6.49 -0.83
CA PHE A 58 4.96 -7.36 -1.30
C PHE A 58 4.81 -7.18 -2.82
N PRO A 59 5.23 -8.17 -3.62
CA PRO A 59 5.07 -8.08 -5.06
C PRO A 59 3.60 -8.20 -5.43
N VAL A 60 3.14 -7.31 -6.31
CA VAL A 60 1.76 -7.30 -6.80
C VAL A 60 1.76 -7.25 -8.32
N LYS A 61 0.70 -7.77 -8.92
CA LYS A 61 0.53 -7.76 -10.38
C LYS A 61 -0.21 -6.53 -10.87
N GLY A 62 -0.78 -5.77 -9.94
CA GLY A 62 -1.59 -4.61 -10.19
C GLY A 62 -2.62 -4.48 -9.10
N GLY A 63 -3.58 -3.62 -9.27
CA GLY A 63 -4.67 -3.43 -8.33
C GLY A 63 -5.01 -1.97 -8.11
N VAL A 64 -5.53 -1.68 -6.93
CA VAL A 64 -5.98 -0.33 -6.54
C VAL A 64 -5.47 -0.05 -5.13
N VAL A 65 -5.08 1.19 -4.88
CA VAL A 65 -4.79 1.66 -3.53
C VAL A 65 -5.77 2.75 -3.15
N GLU A 66 -6.28 2.68 -1.93
CA GLU A 66 -7.12 3.70 -1.33
C GLU A 66 -6.45 4.24 -0.09
N VAL A 67 -6.34 5.57 0.01
CA VAL A 67 -5.81 6.27 1.18
C VAL A 67 -6.93 7.15 1.74
N SER A 68 -7.26 6.98 3.01
CA SER A 68 -8.32 7.75 3.67
C SER A 68 -8.22 7.55 5.18
N ASN A 69 -8.44 8.63 5.93
CA ASN A 69 -8.48 8.58 7.41
C ASN A 69 -7.26 7.89 8.02
N ASN A 70 -6.07 8.27 7.57
CA ASN A 70 -4.80 7.71 8.04
C ASN A 70 -4.73 6.17 7.88
N THR A 71 -5.37 5.66 6.83
CA THR A 71 -5.43 4.24 6.52
C THR A 71 -5.10 4.05 5.04
N VAL A 72 -4.27 3.07 4.75
CA VAL A 72 -3.92 2.70 3.38
C VAL A 72 -4.40 1.27 3.13
N ILE A 73 -5.23 1.09 2.13
CA ILE A 73 -5.73 -0.23 1.75
C ILE A 73 -5.29 -0.50 0.31
N VAL A 74 -4.53 -1.59 0.14
CA VAL A 74 -4.12 -2.06 -1.17
C VAL A 74 -4.93 -3.28 -1.53
N LEU A 75 -5.72 -3.17 -2.60
CA LEU A 75 -6.48 -4.29 -3.14
C LEU A 75 -5.69 -4.81 -4.34
N ALA A 76 -4.86 -5.82 -4.09
CA ALA A 76 -3.96 -6.37 -5.10
C ALA A 76 -4.64 -7.48 -5.91
N GLU A 77 -4.18 -7.62 -7.15
CA GLU A 77 -4.61 -8.73 -8.01
C GLU A 77 -3.81 -9.99 -7.73
#